data_6a83a0fd0c2598cc69c3f32c38b85419
#
_entry.id   6a83a0fd0c2598cc69c3f32c38b85419
#
_cell.length_a   1.000
_cell.length_b   1.000
_cell.length_c   1.000
_cell.angle_alpha   90.00
_cell.angle_beta   90.00
_cell.angle_gamma   90.00
#
_symmetry.space_group_name_H-M   'P 1'
#
loop_
_entity.id
_entity.type
_entity.pdbx_description
1 polymer ?
#
loop_
_entity_poly.entity_id
_entity_poly.type
_entity_poly.pdbx_seq_one_letter_code
_entity_poly.pdbx_strand_id
1 'polypeptide(L)'
;MNNGIIVTHNGGNLETEDADVLIKYLNEKLASQYPGIVKFITGIQYRHLLIIKGGNKYVDCAPPHDHPNEEWKPLLVKPMEGVDEALLAGNCDKTPAEDVAENGGILSDEYRMSAQQTADLLNELILKSQEILESHPFNVARKERGERMAN
;
A
#
# COMPACT_ATOMS: atom_id res chain seq x y z
N MET A 1 4.79 -12.92 -3.30
CA MET A 1 4.25 -13.33 -4.62
C MET A 1 5.33 -14.05 -5.41
N ASN A 2 4.98 -14.94 -6.31
CA ASN A 2 5.96 -15.66 -7.14
C ASN A 2 5.51 -15.55 -8.60
N ASN A 3 6.38 -14.99 -9.46
CA ASN A 3 6.12 -14.80 -10.91
C ASN A 3 4.79 -14.08 -11.22
N GLY A 4 4.39 -13.11 -10.42
CA GLY A 4 3.14 -12.37 -10.62
C GLY A 4 1.87 -13.07 -10.12
N ILE A 5 2.01 -14.19 -9.40
CA ILE A 5 0.88 -14.97 -8.86
C ILE A 5 0.81 -14.83 -7.35
N ILE A 6 -0.41 -14.71 -6.82
CA ILE A 6 -0.69 -14.71 -5.39
C ILE A 6 -0.53 -16.14 -4.86
N VAL A 7 0.55 -16.40 -4.11
CA VAL A 7 0.82 -17.74 -3.56
C VAL A 7 0.19 -17.92 -2.18
N THR A 8 0.28 -16.90 -1.33
CA THR A 8 -0.35 -16.86 0.00
C THR A 8 -0.75 -15.43 0.36
N HIS A 9 -1.71 -15.30 1.26
CA HIS A 9 -2.14 -14.01 1.81
C HIS A 9 -1.46 -13.64 3.14
N ASN A 10 -0.68 -14.56 3.74
CA ASN A 10 -0.11 -14.44 5.09
C ASN A 10 1.40 -14.13 5.11
N GLY A 11 1.95 -13.58 4.04
CA GLY A 11 3.37 -13.24 3.96
C GLY A 11 4.33 -14.42 4.14
N GLY A 12 3.88 -15.65 3.84
CA GLY A 12 4.68 -16.85 4.03
C GLY A 12 4.83 -17.28 5.49
N ASN A 13 3.79 -17.11 6.31
CA ASN A 13 3.78 -17.37 7.76
C ASN A 13 4.76 -16.46 8.52
N LEU A 14 4.58 -15.16 8.34
CA LEU A 14 5.40 -14.16 9.00
C LEU A 14 5.03 -14.02 10.49
N GLU A 15 6.03 -14.05 11.37
CA GLU A 15 5.85 -13.75 12.79
C GLU A 15 5.79 -12.24 13.01
N THR A 16 5.20 -11.80 14.13
CA THR A 16 4.97 -10.35 14.40
C THR A 16 6.28 -9.58 14.49
N GLU A 17 7.31 -10.13 15.09
CA GLU A 17 8.63 -9.50 15.23
C GLU A 17 9.30 -9.28 13.88
N ASP A 18 9.24 -10.26 12.99
CA ASP A 18 9.77 -10.18 11.64
C ASP A 18 9.00 -9.18 10.80
N ALA A 19 7.68 -9.18 10.94
CA ALA A 19 6.80 -8.22 10.29
C ALA A 19 7.11 -6.77 10.72
N ASP A 20 7.38 -6.53 12.01
CA ASP A 20 7.72 -5.21 12.52
C ASP A 20 8.99 -4.65 11.88
N VAL A 21 10.00 -5.48 11.65
CA VAL A 21 11.23 -5.10 10.93
C VAL A 21 10.90 -4.64 9.51
N LEU A 22 10.08 -5.39 8.77
CA LEU A 22 9.71 -5.06 7.40
C LEU A 22 8.82 -3.80 7.34
N ILE A 23 7.89 -3.64 8.26
CA ILE A 23 7.02 -2.44 8.34
C ILE A 23 7.82 -1.18 8.68
N LYS A 24 8.79 -1.26 9.59
CA LYS A 24 9.72 -0.16 9.86
C LYS A 24 10.51 0.22 8.62
N TYR A 25 11.02 -0.78 7.90
CA TYR A 25 11.75 -0.55 6.66
C TYR A 25 10.87 0.09 5.57
N LEU A 26 9.61 -0.31 5.43
CA LEU A 26 8.65 0.34 4.52
C LEU A 26 8.40 1.79 4.92
N ASN A 27 8.30 2.11 6.21
CA ASN A 27 8.17 3.51 6.65
C ASN A 27 9.41 4.33 6.28
N GLU A 28 10.62 3.80 6.46
CA GLU A 28 11.87 4.48 6.13
C GLU A 28 12.08 4.67 4.62
N LYS A 29 11.77 3.67 3.81
CA LYS A 29 12.08 3.66 2.37
C LYS A 29 10.92 4.11 1.49
N LEU A 30 9.69 3.85 1.89
CA LEU A 30 8.50 4.12 1.08
C LEU A 30 7.65 5.25 1.65
N ALA A 31 7.19 5.17 2.90
CA ALA A 31 6.35 6.21 3.48
C ALA A 31 7.07 7.56 3.57
N SER A 32 8.39 7.57 3.71
CA SER A 32 9.22 8.80 3.69
C SER A 32 9.16 9.56 2.36
N GLN A 33 8.75 8.91 1.26
CA GLN A 33 8.52 9.56 -0.03
C GLN A 33 7.19 10.33 -0.08
N TYR A 34 6.30 10.08 0.88
CA TYR A 34 4.97 10.69 1.02
C TYR A 34 4.79 11.27 2.43
N PRO A 35 5.62 12.26 2.82
CA PRO A 35 5.68 12.77 4.19
C PRO A 35 4.32 13.36 4.62
N GLY A 36 3.82 12.90 5.78
CA GLY A 36 2.53 13.34 6.31
C GLY A 36 1.29 12.79 5.59
N ILE A 37 1.47 11.97 4.55
CA ILE A 37 0.38 11.38 3.76
C ILE A 37 0.24 9.89 4.07
N VAL A 38 1.34 9.13 4.05
CA VAL A 38 1.35 7.67 4.15
C VAL A 38 2.05 7.23 5.43
N LYS A 39 1.46 6.24 6.12
CA LYS A 39 2.07 5.57 7.27
C LYS A 39 1.68 4.10 7.33
N PHE A 40 2.67 3.22 7.49
CA PHE A 40 2.46 1.81 7.79
C PHE A 40 2.55 1.58 9.30
N ILE A 41 1.65 0.76 9.84
CA ILE A 41 1.61 0.42 11.27
C ILE A 41 1.61 -1.09 11.42
N THR A 42 2.53 -1.62 12.23
CA THR A 42 2.59 -3.04 12.53
C THR A 42 1.36 -3.48 13.31
N GLY A 43 0.72 -4.53 12.84
CA GLY A 43 -0.32 -5.25 13.55
C GLY A 43 0.19 -6.62 13.99
N ILE A 44 -0.69 -7.60 14.06
CA ILE A 44 -0.36 -8.96 14.48
C ILE A 44 -0.10 -9.84 13.25
N GLN A 45 1.04 -10.52 13.21
CA GLN A 45 1.46 -11.42 12.13
C GLN A 45 1.45 -10.68 10.76
N TYR A 46 0.56 -11.07 9.85
CA TYR A 46 0.41 -10.48 8.50
C TYR A 46 -0.64 -9.36 8.41
N ARG A 47 -1.30 -9.02 9.52
CA ARG A 47 -2.38 -8.02 9.57
C ARG A 47 -1.81 -6.67 9.97
N HIS A 48 -1.44 -5.86 8.99
CA HIS A 48 -0.89 -4.52 9.20
C HIS A 48 -1.89 -3.48 8.74
N LEU A 49 -1.65 -2.22 9.15
CA LEU A 49 -2.47 -1.09 8.75
C LEU A 49 -1.66 -0.17 7.84
N LEU A 50 -2.30 0.29 6.79
CA LEU A 50 -1.86 1.40 5.97
C LEU A 50 -2.80 2.58 6.22
N ILE A 51 -2.25 3.71 6.65
CA ILE A 51 -2.99 4.95 6.86
C ILE A 51 -2.61 5.93 5.76
N ILE A 52 -3.63 6.48 5.10
CA ILE A 52 -3.48 7.52 4.07
C ILE A 52 -4.28 8.73 4.51
N LYS A 53 -3.59 9.83 4.84
CA LYS A 53 -4.24 11.11 5.16
C LYS A 53 -4.91 11.66 3.90
N GLY A 54 -6.15 12.09 4.05
CA GLY A 54 -6.93 12.65 2.93
C GLY A 54 -7.37 11.64 1.87
N GLY A 55 -7.16 10.34 2.09
CA GLY A 55 -7.58 9.29 1.16
C GLY A 55 -9.09 9.19 1.01
N ASN A 56 -9.54 8.79 -0.19
CA ASN A 56 -10.94 8.52 -0.49
C ASN A 56 -11.27 7.06 -0.20
N LYS A 57 -12.35 6.81 0.54
CA LYS A 57 -12.76 5.44 0.92
C LYS A 57 -13.48 4.66 -0.19
N TYR A 58 -13.89 5.33 -1.24
CA TYR A 58 -14.62 4.72 -2.35
C TYR A 58 -13.69 4.13 -3.41
N VAL A 59 -12.81 3.25 -2.95
CA VAL A 59 -11.91 2.43 -3.78
C VAL A 59 -12.21 0.95 -3.57
N ASP A 60 -12.11 0.20 -4.64
CA ASP A 60 -12.29 -1.25 -4.66
C ASP A 60 -10.92 -1.92 -4.59
N CYS A 61 -10.72 -2.73 -3.55
CA CYS A 61 -9.49 -3.47 -3.29
C CYS A 61 -9.78 -4.97 -3.29
N ALA A 62 -9.14 -5.72 -4.13
CA ALA A 62 -9.28 -7.17 -4.16
C ALA A 62 -8.56 -7.84 -2.98
N PRO A 63 -9.26 -8.54 -2.08
CA PRO A 63 -8.62 -9.22 -0.96
C PRO A 63 -7.83 -10.44 -1.44
N PRO A 64 -6.52 -10.54 -1.12
CA PRO A 64 -5.68 -11.61 -1.69
C PRO A 64 -6.08 -13.03 -1.26
N HIS A 65 -6.85 -13.20 -0.19
CA HIS A 65 -7.32 -14.51 0.24
C HIS A 65 -8.46 -15.07 -0.63
N ASP A 66 -9.11 -14.21 -1.41
CA ASP A 66 -10.18 -14.61 -2.35
C ASP A 66 -9.61 -15.00 -3.73
N HIS A 67 -8.33 -14.70 -3.97
CA HIS A 67 -7.67 -14.87 -5.26
C HIS A 67 -6.41 -15.76 -5.20
N PRO A 68 -6.44 -16.94 -4.54
CA PRO A 68 -5.27 -17.80 -4.48
C PRO A 68 -4.94 -18.37 -5.86
N ASN A 69 -3.66 -18.34 -6.24
CA ASN A 69 -3.13 -18.79 -7.52
C ASN A 69 -3.57 -17.96 -8.74
N GLU A 70 -4.12 -16.76 -8.52
CA GLU A 70 -4.46 -15.81 -9.59
C GLU A 70 -3.33 -14.80 -9.83
N GLU A 71 -3.31 -14.19 -11.01
CA GLU A 71 -2.44 -13.07 -11.30
C GLU A 71 -2.90 -11.83 -10.53
N TRP A 72 -1.97 -11.15 -9.84
CA TRP A 72 -2.30 -9.99 -9.03
C TRP A 72 -2.49 -8.70 -9.84
N LYS A 73 -1.85 -8.56 -11.01
CA LYS A 73 -1.94 -7.33 -11.81
C LYS A 73 -3.37 -6.92 -12.20
N PRO A 74 -4.27 -7.84 -12.58
CA PRO A 74 -5.67 -7.48 -12.84
C PRO A 74 -6.44 -7.04 -11.59
N LEU A 75 -5.89 -7.32 -10.39
CA LEU A 75 -6.49 -7.04 -9.09
C LEU A 75 -6.01 -5.71 -8.47
N LEU A 76 -5.41 -4.82 -9.25
CA LEU A 76 -5.03 -3.49 -8.80
C LEU A 76 -6.25 -2.69 -8.35
N VAL A 77 -6.00 -1.75 -7.44
CA VAL A 77 -7.03 -0.89 -6.85
C VAL A 77 -7.64 0.00 -7.92
N LYS A 78 -8.94 0.15 -7.90
CA LYS A 78 -9.71 1.02 -8.80
C LYS A 78 -10.79 1.78 -8.02
N PRO A 79 -11.29 2.93 -8.56
CA PRO A 79 -12.47 3.58 -7.98
C PRO A 79 -13.66 2.62 -7.94
N MET A 80 -14.46 2.70 -6.89
CA MET A 80 -15.65 1.88 -6.70
C MET A 80 -16.73 2.23 -7.73
N GLU A 81 -17.32 1.24 -8.36
CA GLU A 81 -18.39 1.42 -9.33
C GLU A 81 -19.75 1.69 -8.65
N GLY A 82 -20.63 2.44 -9.31
CA GLY A 82 -21.99 2.71 -8.81
C GLY A 82 -22.07 3.71 -7.66
N VAL A 83 -20.99 4.44 -7.38
CA VAL A 83 -20.93 5.51 -6.38
C VAL A 83 -21.16 6.86 -7.06
N ASP A 84 -21.83 7.79 -6.36
CA ASP A 84 -22.06 9.16 -6.80
C ASP A 84 -20.72 9.86 -7.16
N GLU A 85 -20.68 10.50 -8.32
CA GLU A 85 -19.50 11.21 -8.82
C GLU A 85 -18.97 12.26 -7.84
N ALA A 86 -19.85 12.94 -7.10
CA ALA A 86 -19.47 13.91 -6.10
C ALA A 86 -18.68 13.29 -4.92
N LEU A 87 -18.96 12.02 -4.57
CA LEU A 87 -18.24 11.27 -3.56
C LEU A 87 -16.90 10.74 -4.07
N LEU A 88 -16.80 10.47 -5.37
CA LEU A 88 -15.58 10.01 -6.02
C LEU A 88 -14.60 11.16 -6.31
N ALA A 89 -15.10 12.37 -6.51
CA ALA A 89 -14.29 13.51 -6.98
C ALA A 89 -13.29 14.04 -5.93
N GLY A 90 -13.56 13.84 -4.63
CA GLY A 90 -12.80 14.55 -3.60
C GLY A 90 -13.15 16.04 -3.56
N ASN A 91 -12.23 16.89 -3.10
CA ASN A 91 -12.48 18.33 -2.96
C ASN A 91 -11.37 19.24 -3.48
N CYS A 92 -10.40 18.69 -4.18
CA CYS A 92 -9.26 19.47 -4.66
C CYS A 92 -8.78 18.98 -6.02
N ASP A 93 -8.54 19.93 -6.92
CA ASP A 93 -7.97 19.67 -8.26
C ASP A 93 -6.44 19.45 -8.21
N LYS A 94 -5.82 19.72 -7.05
CA LYS A 94 -4.38 19.54 -6.84
C LYS A 94 -4.02 18.10 -6.48
N THR A 95 -2.80 17.73 -6.77
CA THR A 95 -2.22 16.49 -6.23
C THR A 95 -1.88 16.64 -4.73
N PRO A 96 -1.78 15.53 -3.97
CA PRO A 96 -1.33 15.60 -2.59
C PRO A 96 0.04 16.27 -2.41
N ALA A 97 0.95 16.06 -3.35
CA ALA A 97 2.29 16.67 -3.32
C ALA A 97 2.27 18.20 -3.49
N GLU A 98 1.39 18.71 -4.36
CA GLU A 98 1.19 20.14 -4.55
C GLU A 98 0.60 20.78 -3.29
N ASP A 99 -0.42 20.17 -2.67
CA ASP A 99 -1.01 20.67 -1.44
C ASP A 99 0.03 20.71 -0.29
N VAL A 100 0.83 19.65 -0.13
CA VAL A 100 1.93 19.58 0.85
C VAL A 100 2.94 20.71 0.63
N ALA A 101 3.34 20.97 -0.63
CA ALA A 101 4.28 22.03 -0.96
C ALA A 101 3.74 23.41 -0.61
N GLU A 102 2.46 23.67 -0.88
CA GLU A 102 1.80 24.95 -0.60
C GLU A 102 1.47 25.14 0.89
N ASN A 103 1.25 24.06 1.63
CA ASN A 103 0.87 24.08 3.05
C ASN A 103 2.04 23.84 4.01
N GLY A 104 3.25 24.24 3.63
CA GLY A 104 4.42 24.23 4.52
C GLY A 104 4.97 22.83 4.85
N GLY A 105 4.82 21.87 3.93
CA GLY A 105 5.36 20.51 4.08
C GLY A 105 4.39 19.51 4.73
N ILE A 106 3.13 19.89 4.95
CA ILE A 106 2.09 19.05 5.57
C ILE A 106 0.84 19.08 4.70
N LEU A 107 0.22 17.91 4.48
CA LEU A 107 -1.07 17.86 3.81
C LEU A 107 -2.13 18.60 4.64
N SER A 108 -2.89 19.50 4.00
CA SER A 108 -3.94 20.26 4.68
C SER A 108 -5.02 19.32 5.25
N ASP A 109 -5.63 19.70 6.36
CA ASP A 109 -6.67 18.87 7.00
C ASP A 109 -7.97 18.83 6.21
N GLU A 110 -8.16 19.79 5.31
CA GLU A 110 -9.33 19.88 4.44
C GLU A 110 -9.16 19.11 3.14
N TYR A 111 -7.92 18.74 2.78
CA TYR A 111 -7.63 18.03 1.53
C TYR A 111 -8.30 16.66 1.51
N ARG A 112 -8.97 16.36 0.42
CA ARG A 112 -9.57 15.04 0.14
C ARG A 112 -9.24 14.62 -1.29
N MET A 113 -8.53 13.51 -1.41
CA MET A 113 -8.22 12.90 -2.70
C MET A 113 -9.51 12.47 -3.40
N SER A 114 -9.49 12.49 -4.73
CA SER A 114 -10.46 11.71 -5.50
C SER A 114 -10.24 10.22 -5.28
N ALA A 115 -11.25 9.40 -5.60
CA ALA A 115 -11.10 7.95 -5.59
C ALA A 115 -10.01 7.48 -6.56
N GLN A 116 -9.88 8.14 -7.72
CA GLN A 116 -8.82 7.85 -8.69
C GLN A 116 -7.43 8.17 -8.12
N GLN A 117 -7.23 9.34 -7.52
CA GLN A 117 -5.95 9.68 -6.89
C GLN A 117 -5.57 8.71 -5.77
N THR A 118 -6.55 8.26 -4.98
CA THR A 118 -6.32 7.27 -3.93
C THR A 118 -5.97 5.90 -4.51
N ALA A 119 -6.66 5.46 -5.55
CA ALA A 119 -6.37 4.21 -6.25
C ALA A 119 -4.96 4.23 -6.87
N ASP A 120 -4.59 5.32 -7.55
CA ASP A 120 -3.28 5.49 -8.16
C ASP A 120 -2.17 5.46 -7.10
N LEU A 121 -2.35 6.16 -5.98
CA LEU A 121 -1.41 6.13 -4.85
C LEU A 121 -1.27 4.71 -4.27
N LEU A 122 -2.38 4.01 -4.03
CA LEU A 122 -2.36 2.63 -3.53
C LEU A 122 -1.63 1.69 -4.49
N ASN A 123 -1.88 1.80 -5.79
CA ASN A 123 -1.22 0.99 -6.81
C ASN A 123 0.28 1.28 -6.87
N GLU A 124 0.69 2.54 -6.76
CA GLU A 124 2.10 2.92 -6.68
C GLU A 124 2.76 2.33 -5.42
N LEU A 125 2.09 2.41 -4.26
CA LEU A 125 2.58 1.81 -3.02
C LEU A 125 2.71 0.29 -3.13
N ILE A 126 1.75 -0.41 -3.77
CA ILE A 126 1.80 -1.85 -4.01
C ILE A 126 3.05 -2.21 -4.83
N LEU A 127 3.28 -1.53 -5.95
CA LEU A 127 4.43 -1.80 -6.83
C LEU A 127 5.77 -1.53 -6.12
N LYS A 128 5.90 -0.35 -5.52
CA LYS A 128 7.13 0.05 -4.81
C LYS A 128 7.41 -0.84 -3.59
N SER A 129 6.38 -1.22 -2.83
CA SER A 129 6.56 -2.08 -1.66
C SER A 129 7.09 -3.46 -2.03
N GLN A 130 6.62 -4.06 -3.12
CA GLN A 130 7.13 -5.33 -3.61
C GLN A 130 8.61 -5.25 -3.96
N GLU A 131 9.03 -4.23 -4.72
CA GLU A 131 10.41 -4.02 -5.12
C GLU A 131 11.33 -3.81 -3.89
N ILE A 132 10.90 -2.96 -2.94
CA ILE A 132 11.64 -2.66 -1.72
C ILE A 132 11.77 -3.93 -0.85
N LEU A 133 10.69 -4.69 -0.66
CA LEU A 133 10.68 -5.88 0.19
C LEU A 133 11.47 -7.04 -0.43
N GLU A 134 11.46 -7.21 -1.76
CA GLU A 134 12.27 -8.23 -2.42
C GLU A 134 13.77 -8.06 -2.17
N SER A 135 14.24 -6.82 -2.10
CA SER A 135 15.64 -6.49 -1.86
C SER A 135 16.05 -6.52 -0.39
N HIS A 136 15.10 -6.62 0.55
CA HIS A 136 15.41 -6.62 1.97
C HIS A 136 16.18 -7.88 2.38
N PRO A 137 17.27 -7.76 3.20
CA PRO A 137 18.10 -8.91 3.60
C PRO A 137 17.32 -10.08 4.21
N PHE A 138 16.27 -9.81 4.96
CA PHE A 138 15.35 -10.82 5.52
C PHE A 138 14.72 -11.69 4.41
N ASN A 139 14.19 -11.07 3.36
CA ASN A 139 13.59 -11.79 2.25
C ASN A 139 14.62 -12.48 1.35
N VAL A 140 15.79 -11.88 1.17
CA VAL A 140 16.91 -12.51 0.45
C VAL A 140 17.33 -13.80 1.17
N ALA A 141 17.50 -13.75 2.50
CA ALA A 141 17.85 -14.92 3.29
C ALA A 141 16.76 -16.01 3.26
N ARG A 142 15.47 -15.64 3.28
CA ARG A 142 14.36 -16.61 3.12
C ARG A 142 14.41 -17.28 1.75
N LYS A 143 14.63 -16.51 0.68
CA LYS A 143 14.75 -17.04 -0.69
C LYS A 143 15.90 -18.04 -0.82
N GLU A 144 17.07 -17.74 -0.23
CA GLU A 144 18.24 -18.62 -0.22
C GLU A 144 17.96 -19.94 0.51
N ARG A 145 17.12 -19.94 1.56
CA ARG A 145 16.68 -21.14 2.27
C ARG A 145 15.52 -21.88 1.59
N GLY A 146 15.04 -21.39 0.43
CA GLY A 146 13.87 -21.95 -0.24
C GLY A 146 12.53 -21.64 0.43
N GLU A 147 12.51 -20.67 1.35
CA GLU A 147 11.30 -20.20 2.03
C GLU A 147 10.57 -19.16 1.19
N ARG A 148 9.29 -18.92 1.50
CA ARG A 148 8.50 -17.87 0.83
C ARG A 148 8.91 -16.50 1.32
N MET A 149 9.10 -15.57 0.40
CA MET A 149 9.34 -14.16 0.73
C MET A 149 8.04 -13.48 1.21
N ALA A 150 8.19 -12.52 2.10
CA ALA A 150 7.14 -11.62 2.55
C ALA A 150 7.14 -10.34 1.67
N ASN A 151 6.41 -10.39 0.57
CA ASN A 151 6.30 -9.26 -0.38
C ASN A 151 4.89 -9.15 -0.98
#